data_ac871fb37eb77e11482eacd3facfec6f
#
_entry.id   ac871fb37eb77e11482eacd3facfec6f
#
_cell.length_a   1.000
_cell.length_b   1.000
_cell.length_c   1.000
_cell.angle_alpha   90.00
_cell.angle_beta   90.00
_cell.angle_gamma   90.00
#
_symmetry.space_group_name_H-M   'P 1'
#
loop_
_entity.id
_entity.type
_entity.pdbx_description
1 polymer ?
#
loop_
_entity_poly.entity_id
_entity_poly.type
_entity_poly.pdbx_seq_one_letter_code
_entity_poly.pdbx_strand_id
1 'polypeptide(L)'
;MSSHKMLFSTLAVVLCFNFSVAAAEKKSKDAKADEASKPSYEMPQPAAETLDYTMYQRIREEGLSHSHVMEFASGLMDGIGPRLTGSPNLKRANEWTRDQFTAMGCSNAHLEDWGEFGMGWRQLNTWVRMSAPDTAVFIAQALPWSASSHGPVNGRAIWVEAKDEKDLEKYKGKLSGKIIFFGEMRDVKPVDKPLFERRDDANLKTTAEFPVHVAQQEDFFASFIKRLEFREKAGAFFAAENAAGIVVPSRDGRNNGGSGGTIFDDGGGGMGWFTYQREHAEPLPIVVMAIESYGRVFRLLKANVPVSIEMDVETEFTGDHEHGFDTIAEIPGTDPKLKDEVVMVGGHLDSWASATGATDNGAGTVVAMEVMRILNSLHVQPRRTIRVGLWTGEEQGEFGSYGYVKQHFGFVPLSTAPDQVKLPDFLRKPAGPIQLKPEQAKISGYFNLDNGTGKVRGIYLQQNAAVSSIFQQWMAPLQDLGVSTITMRDTGGTDHEAFDSVGVPGFQFIQDQLDYSARTHHSNQDTYERLQADDLAQAAVVEAIFVYNTAMRDQMLPRKPLPHPELEELRKAPLKNVMPGAEAVEEEKK
;
A
#
# COMPACT_ATOMS: atom_id res chain seq x y z
N MET A 1 69.90 2.08 18.67
CA MET A 1 70.15 2.77 19.95
C MET A 1 68.88 2.48 20.76
N SER A 2 69.01 1.51 21.61
CA SER A 2 69.14 1.52 23.07
C SER A 2 67.76 1.80 23.72
N SER A 3 67.07 0.78 24.16
CA SER A 3 67.01 0.04 25.46
C SER A 3 66.36 0.89 26.54
N HIS A 4 65.36 0.43 27.30
CA HIS A 4 65.47 -0.51 28.38
C HIS A 4 64.10 -0.94 28.94
N LYS A 5 64.02 -2.14 29.39
CA LYS A 5 63.08 -2.87 30.21
C LYS A 5 62.75 -2.20 31.56
N MET A 6 61.59 -2.46 32.13
CA MET A 6 61.52 -2.97 33.51
C MET A 6 60.22 -3.69 33.80
N LEU A 7 60.37 -4.90 34.26
CA LEU A 7 59.41 -5.80 34.90
C LEU A 7 59.15 -5.35 36.36
N PHE A 8 57.94 -5.40 36.83
CA PHE A 8 57.66 -5.67 38.26
C PHE A 8 56.48 -6.62 38.44
N SER A 9 56.83 -7.71 39.02
CA SER A 9 56.00 -8.77 39.53
C SER A 9 55.61 -8.44 40.98
N THR A 10 54.35 -8.59 41.38
CA THR A 10 54.01 -8.66 42.82
C THR A 10 52.93 -9.70 43.02
N LEU A 11 53.33 -10.70 43.71
CA LEU A 11 52.62 -11.82 44.33
C LEU A 11 51.77 -11.31 45.50
N ALA A 12 50.50 -11.65 45.59
CA ALA A 12 49.71 -11.44 46.81
C ALA A 12 49.02 -12.74 47.24
N VAL A 13 49.33 -13.05 48.44
CA VAL A 13 49.08 -14.27 49.23
C VAL A 13 47.58 -14.40 49.59
N VAL A 14 47.09 -15.64 49.44
CA VAL A 14 45.80 -16.13 49.94
C VAL A 14 45.90 -16.34 51.46
N LEU A 15 45.02 -15.71 52.23
CA LEU A 15 44.77 -16.08 53.63
C LEU A 15 43.34 -16.62 53.78
N CYS A 16 43.26 -17.92 54.02
CA CYS A 16 42.06 -18.58 54.50
C CYS A 16 41.85 -18.32 55.98
N PHE A 17 40.69 -17.82 56.36
CA PHE A 17 40.24 -17.88 57.76
C PHE A 17 39.04 -18.83 57.88
N ASN A 18 39.27 -19.95 58.52
CA ASN A 18 38.24 -20.85 59.01
C ASN A 18 37.71 -20.34 60.35
N PHE A 19 36.42 -20.09 60.45
CA PHE A 19 35.72 -20.01 61.74
C PHE A 19 34.70 -21.14 61.80
N SER A 20 35.04 -22.12 62.67
CA SER A 20 34.10 -23.11 63.19
C SER A 20 33.36 -22.49 64.36
N VAL A 21 32.05 -22.47 64.32
CA VAL A 21 31.23 -22.28 65.54
C VAL A 21 30.28 -23.44 65.66
N ALA A 22 30.41 -24.11 66.79
CA ALA A 22 29.75 -25.35 67.16
C ALA A 22 28.26 -25.11 67.51
N ALA A 23 27.51 -26.15 67.33
CA ALA A 23 26.10 -26.36 67.52
C ALA A 23 25.56 -26.00 68.93
N ALA A 24 24.31 -25.52 68.93
CA ALA A 24 23.38 -25.78 70.02
C ALA A 24 22.03 -26.19 69.42
N GLU A 25 21.73 -27.48 69.55
CA GLU A 25 20.39 -28.02 69.32
C GLU A 25 19.40 -27.45 70.29
N LYS A 26 18.31 -26.89 69.75
CA LYS A 26 17.07 -26.74 70.49
C LYS A 26 15.92 -27.23 69.62
N LYS A 27 15.39 -28.39 69.91
CA LYS A 27 14.15 -28.92 69.34
C LYS A 27 13.01 -27.98 69.67
N SER A 28 12.32 -27.51 68.68
CA SER A 28 10.96 -27.02 68.75
C SER A 28 10.17 -27.64 67.58
N LYS A 29 9.07 -28.24 67.98
CA LYS A 29 8.14 -29.00 67.13
C LYS A 29 7.29 -28.04 66.29
N ASP A 30 6.98 -28.52 65.11
CA ASP A 30 5.78 -28.29 64.30
C ASP A 30 5.43 -26.86 63.89
N ALA A 31 5.86 -26.50 62.69
CA ALA A 31 5.02 -25.83 61.70
C ALA A 31 5.53 -26.19 60.29
N LYS A 32 4.80 -27.06 59.61
CA LYS A 32 4.89 -27.16 58.15
C LYS A 32 4.42 -25.85 57.56
N ALA A 33 5.36 -24.96 57.27
CA ALA A 33 5.09 -23.87 56.34
C ALA A 33 5.05 -24.48 54.95
N ASP A 34 3.92 -24.39 54.28
CA ASP A 34 3.81 -24.58 52.84
C ASP A 34 4.89 -23.75 52.14
N GLU A 35 5.87 -24.42 51.55
CA GLU A 35 6.70 -23.83 50.52
C GLU A 35 5.80 -23.52 49.34
N ALA A 36 5.18 -22.32 49.37
CA ALA A 36 4.58 -21.77 48.19
C ALA A 36 5.69 -21.71 47.13
N SER A 37 5.57 -22.55 46.13
CA SER A 37 6.45 -22.58 44.99
C SER A 37 6.58 -21.16 44.46
N LYS A 38 7.78 -20.57 44.56
CA LYS A 38 8.07 -19.32 43.84
C LYS A 38 7.70 -19.55 42.41
N PRO A 39 6.86 -18.70 41.79
CA PRO A 39 6.57 -18.86 40.37
C PRO A 39 7.89 -18.84 39.62
N SER A 40 8.22 -19.93 38.96
CA SER A 40 9.37 -19.97 38.05
C SER A 40 8.98 -19.09 36.86
N TYR A 41 9.63 -17.96 36.71
CA TYR A 41 9.56 -17.13 35.51
C TYR A 41 10.37 -17.76 34.38
N GLU A 42 10.23 -19.05 34.16
CA GLU A 42 10.70 -19.65 32.93
C GLU A 42 9.72 -19.24 31.83
N MET A 43 10.11 -18.23 31.07
CA MET A 43 9.41 -17.91 29.83
C MET A 43 9.51 -19.13 28.91
N PRO A 44 8.39 -19.68 28.46
CA PRO A 44 8.43 -20.77 27.50
C PRO A 44 9.21 -20.30 26.26
N GLN A 45 10.23 -21.06 25.89
CA GLN A 45 10.95 -20.79 24.65
C GLN A 45 9.98 -20.92 23.47
N PRO A 46 10.11 -20.07 22.42
CA PRO A 46 9.32 -20.23 21.21
C PRO A 46 9.47 -21.65 20.66
N ALA A 47 8.36 -22.25 20.25
CA ALA A 47 8.41 -23.57 19.62
C ALA A 47 9.31 -23.53 18.36
N ALA A 48 10.10 -24.56 18.16
CA ALA A 48 10.87 -24.70 16.93
C ALA A 48 9.94 -25.02 15.76
N GLU A 49 10.09 -24.27 14.66
CA GLU A 49 9.39 -24.54 13.39
C GLU A 49 10.07 -25.72 12.68
N THR A 50 9.26 -26.62 12.14
CA THR A 50 9.77 -27.70 11.30
C THR A 50 9.93 -27.20 9.88
N LEU A 51 11.18 -27.02 9.41
CA LEU A 51 11.47 -26.49 8.08
C LEU A 51 11.86 -27.61 7.13
N ASP A 52 11.23 -27.64 5.96
CA ASP A 52 11.61 -28.52 4.86
C ASP A 52 12.68 -27.84 3.97
N TYR A 53 13.94 -27.96 4.36
CA TYR A 53 15.07 -27.38 3.61
C TYR A 53 15.17 -27.92 2.18
N THR A 54 14.70 -29.14 1.91
CA THR A 54 14.65 -29.66 0.54
C THR A 54 13.65 -28.90 -0.30
N MET A 55 12.47 -28.59 0.24
CA MET A 55 11.48 -27.78 -0.46
C MET A 55 11.96 -26.34 -0.62
N TYR A 56 12.60 -25.74 0.39
CA TYR A 56 13.25 -24.43 0.24
C TYR A 56 14.21 -24.39 -0.96
N GLN A 57 15.06 -25.42 -1.10
CA GLN A 57 15.99 -25.48 -2.23
C GLN A 57 15.25 -25.63 -3.56
N ARG A 58 14.20 -26.46 -3.62
CA ARG A 58 13.40 -26.64 -4.84
C ARG A 58 12.66 -25.37 -5.24
N ILE A 59 12.05 -24.66 -4.28
CA ILE A 59 11.39 -23.36 -4.54
C ILE A 59 12.41 -22.34 -5.04
N ARG A 60 13.59 -22.27 -4.43
CA ARG A 60 14.67 -21.37 -4.88
C ARG A 60 15.14 -21.69 -6.30
N GLU A 61 15.38 -22.96 -6.59
CA GLU A 61 15.79 -23.41 -7.93
C GLU A 61 14.75 -23.04 -8.97
N GLU A 62 13.48 -23.39 -8.72
CA GLU A 62 12.38 -23.15 -9.63
C GLU A 62 12.14 -21.64 -9.84
N GLY A 63 12.11 -20.86 -8.76
CA GLY A 63 11.79 -19.43 -8.85
C GLY A 63 12.94 -18.55 -9.33
N LEU A 64 14.22 -18.92 -9.08
CA LEU A 64 15.37 -18.11 -9.52
C LEU A 64 15.91 -18.53 -10.89
N SER A 65 15.81 -19.81 -11.26
CA SER A 65 16.40 -20.33 -12.51
C SER A 65 15.37 -20.52 -13.62
N HIS A 66 14.09 -20.65 -13.27
CA HIS A 66 12.99 -20.93 -14.19
C HIS A 66 11.81 -19.95 -14.03
N SER A 67 12.10 -18.71 -13.63
CA SER A 67 11.07 -17.69 -13.37
C SER A 67 10.35 -17.28 -14.66
N HIS A 68 9.04 -17.18 -14.58
CA HIS A 68 8.15 -16.65 -15.62
C HIS A 68 7.64 -15.24 -15.31
N VAL A 69 8.13 -14.62 -14.23
CA VAL A 69 7.63 -13.34 -13.73
C VAL A 69 7.61 -12.24 -14.80
N MET A 70 8.65 -12.16 -15.64
CA MET A 70 8.72 -11.16 -16.72
C MET A 70 7.84 -11.50 -17.92
N GLU A 71 7.54 -12.78 -18.14
CA GLU A 71 6.57 -13.21 -19.17
C GLU A 71 5.15 -12.80 -18.75
N PHE A 72 4.77 -13.02 -17.49
CA PHE A 72 3.51 -12.52 -16.96
C PHE A 72 3.45 -10.99 -17.00
N ALA A 73 4.55 -10.32 -16.64
CA ALA A 73 4.65 -8.87 -16.70
C ALA A 73 4.40 -8.32 -18.11
N SER A 74 5.04 -8.88 -19.14
CA SER A 74 4.80 -8.45 -20.53
C SER A 74 3.35 -8.71 -20.96
N GLY A 75 2.79 -9.88 -20.60
CA GLY A 75 1.38 -10.18 -20.89
C GLY A 75 0.41 -9.17 -20.27
N LEU A 76 0.67 -8.75 -19.06
CA LEU A 76 -0.19 -7.82 -18.31
C LEU A 76 0.02 -6.36 -18.74
N MET A 77 1.28 -5.87 -18.74
CA MET A 77 1.59 -4.47 -18.98
C MET A 77 1.53 -4.10 -20.47
N ASP A 78 2.17 -4.90 -21.33
CA ASP A 78 2.22 -4.62 -22.77
C ASP A 78 1.00 -5.19 -23.50
N GLY A 79 0.55 -6.38 -23.11
CA GLY A 79 -0.59 -7.05 -23.74
C GLY A 79 -1.94 -6.45 -23.42
N ILE A 80 -2.13 -5.92 -22.21
CA ILE A 80 -3.38 -5.34 -21.72
C ILE A 80 -3.25 -3.84 -21.53
N GLY A 81 -2.20 -3.37 -20.85
CA GLY A 81 -1.93 -1.95 -20.60
C GLY A 81 -2.53 -1.44 -19.29
N PRO A 82 -2.85 -0.12 -19.20
CA PRO A 82 -3.46 0.49 -18.01
C PRO A 82 -4.74 -0.22 -17.58
N ARG A 83 -4.89 -0.43 -16.28
CA ARG A 83 -5.97 -1.25 -15.69
C ARG A 83 -6.81 -0.46 -14.69
N LEU A 84 -7.19 0.76 -15.07
CA LEU A 84 -8.00 1.63 -14.22
C LEU A 84 -9.30 0.91 -13.81
N THR A 85 -9.67 1.02 -12.54
CA THR A 85 -10.90 0.40 -12.02
C THR A 85 -12.12 0.87 -12.79
N GLY A 86 -13.00 -0.08 -13.13
CA GLY A 86 -14.15 0.16 -14.00
C GLY A 86 -13.82 0.23 -15.50
N SER A 87 -12.54 0.14 -15.90
CA SER A 87 -12.18 0.17 -17.32
C SER A 87 -12.34 -1.19 -18.02
N PRO A 88 -12.56 -1.21 -19.34
CA PRO A 88 -12.56 -2.45 -20.12
C PRO A 88 -11.23 -3.22 -20.04
N ASN A 89 -10.11 -2.53 -19.85
CA ASN A 89 -8.80 -3.16 -19.70
C ASN A 89 -8.69 -3.94 -18.40
N LEU A 90 -9.20 -3.41 -17.27
CA LEU A 90 -9.20 -4.16 -16.01
C LEU A 90 -10.02 -5.44 -16.13
N LYS A 91 -11.18 -5.39 -16.77
CA LYS A 91 -11.98 -6.60 -17.04
C LYS A 91 -11.19 -7.63 -17.85
N ARG A 92 -10.48 -7.20 -18.88
CA ARG A 92 -9.58 -8.07 -19.65
C ARG A 92 -8.46 -8.66 -18.80
N ALA A 93 -7.92 -7.88 -17.85
CA ALA A 93 -6.89 -8.34 -16.94
C ALA A 93 -7.42 -9.41 -15.96
N ASN A 94 -8.61 -9.23 -15.42
CA ASN A 94 -9.29 -10.25 -14.62
C ASN A 94 -9.49 -11.56 -15.41
N GLU A 95 -10.02 -11.47 -16.63
CA GLU A 95 -10.24 -12.64 -17.50
C GLU A 95 -8.90 -13.34 -17.83
N TRP A 96 -7.87 -12.56 -18.17
CA TRP A 96 -6.55 -13.07 -18.51
C TRP A 96 -5.87 -13.77 -17.32
N THR A 97 -5.88 -13.16 -16.13
CA THR A 97 -5.28 -13.74 -14.93
C THR A 97 -6.00 -15.02 -14.50
N ARG A 98 -7.34 -15.07 -14.54
CA ARG A 98 -8.12 -16.29 -14.34
C ARG A 98 -7.69 -17.40 -15.29
N ASP A 99 -7.53 -17.08 -16.57
CA ASP A 99 -7.17 -18.05 -17.60
C ASP A 99 -5.70 -18.52 -17.43
N GLN A 100 -4.79 -17.63 -16.99
CA GLN A 100 -3.43 -18.00 -16.62
C GLN A 100 -3.40 -18.99 -15.45
N PHE A 101 -4.15 -18.74 -14.37
CA PHE A 101 -4.24 -19.68 -13.25
C PHE A 101 -4.81 -21.02 -13.67
N THR A 102 -5.81 -21.03 -14.54
CA THR A 102 -6.34 -22.27 -15.11
C THR A 102 -5.27 -23.02 -15.91
N ALA A 103 -4.51 -22.32 -16.76
CA ALA A 103 -3.43 -22.90 -17.56
C ALA A 103 -2.28 -23.44 -16.69
N MET A 104 -1.98 -22.81 -15.56
CA MET A 104 -1.02 -23.29 -14.56
C MET A 104 -1.49 -24.55 -13.82
N GLY A 105 -2.78 -24.95 -13.97
CA GLY A 105 -3.37 -26.09 -13.27
C GLY A 105 -3.92 -25.77 -11.89
N CYS A 106 -4.12 -24.50 -11.56
CA CYS A 106 -4.82 -24.12 -10.35
C CYS A 106 -6.30 -24.53 -10.41
N SER A 107 -6.85 -24.89 -9.28
CA SER A 107 -8.27 -25.21 -9.15
C SER A 107 -9.07 -23.96 -8.87
N ASN A 108 -10.38 -24.02 -9.12
CA ASN A 108 -11.34 -22.99 -8.73
C ASN A 108 -10.97 -21.57 -9.22
N ALA A 109 -10.34 -21.46 -10.39
CA ALA A 109 -10.04 -20.16 -10.97
C ALA A 109 -11.33 -19.49 -11.45
N HIS A 110 -11.68 -18.35 -10.86
CA HIS A 110 -12.92 -17.62 -11.16
C HIS A 110 -12.78 -16.13 -10.87
N LEU A 111 -13.75 -15.36 -11.31
CA LEU A 111 -13.92 -13.96 -10.98
C LEU A 111 -14.98 -13.85 -9.89
N GLU A 112 -14.69 -13.13 -8.82
CA GLU A 112 -15.59 -12.90 -7.71
C GLU A 112 -16.05 -11.46 -7.68
N ASP A 113 -17.36 -11.23 -7.78
CA ASP A 113 -17.98 -9.90 -7.77
C ASP A 113 -17.95 -9.32 -6.35
N TRP A 114 -17.28 -8.18 -6.15
CA TRP A 114 -17.25 -7.50 -4.86
C TRP A 114 -18.30 -6.38 -4.74
N GLY A 115 -18.97 -6.03 -5.84
CA GLY A 115 -20.06 -5.06 -5.85
C GLY A 115 -19.93 -3.98 -6.92
N GLU A 116 -20.85 -3.02 -6.85
CA GLU A 116 -20.87 -1.85 -7.73
C GLU A 116 -19.73 -0.89 -7.38
N PHE A 117 -18.96 -0.50 -8.41
CA PHE A 117 -17.90 0.49 -8.31
C PHE A 117 -18.42 1.90 -8.61
N GLY A 118 -19.02 2.09 -9.77
CA GLY A 118 -19.46 3.37 -10.28
C GLY A 118 -19.25 3.48 -11.79
N MET A 119 -18.78 4.63 -12.27
CA MET A 119 -18.60 4.85 -13.70
C MET A 119 -17.36 4.14 -14.25
N GLY A 120 -17.56 3.37 -15.32
CA GLY A 120 -16.48 2.91 -16.16
C GLY A 120 -15.96 4.04 -17.06
N TRP A 121 -14.64 4.05 -17.30
CA TRP A 121 -13.98 5.08 -18.09
C TRP A 121 -12.75 4.55 -18.82
N ARG A 122 -12.47 5.14 -19.99
CA ARG A 122 -11.19 4.95 -20.69
C ARG A 122 -10.78 6.20 -21.45
N GLN A 123 -9.47 6.40 -21.57
CA GLN A 123 -8.86 7.38 -22.46
C GLN A 123 -8.67 6.76 -23.84
N LEU A 124 -9.01 7.50 -24.89
CA LEU A 124 -8.78 7.13 -26.29
C LEU A 124 -7.62 7.92 -26.89
N ASN A 125 -7.56 9.23 -26.61
CA ASN A 125 -6.49 10.11 -27.09
C ASN A 125 -6.34 11.32 -26.17
N THR A 126 -5.12 11.80 -26.02
CA THR A 126 -4.85 13.09 -25.34
C THR A 126 -3.59 13.73 -25.89
N TRP A 127 -3.74 14.97 -26.34
CA TRP A 127 -2.58 15.80 -26.63
C TRP A 127 -2.88 17.27 -26.33
N VAL A 128 -1.83 18.02 -25.95
CA VAL A 128 -1.87 19.46 -25.67
C VAL A 128 -0.71 20.14 -26.35
N ARG A 129 -0.98 21.25 -27.04
CA ARG A 129 0.06 22.10 -27.61
C ARG A 129 -0.22 23.58 -27.42
N MET A 130 0.82 24.37 -27.34
CA MET A 130 0.76 25.82 -27.46
C MET A 130 0.86 26.18 -28.94
N SER A 131 -0.05 27.04 -29.44
CA SER A 131 -0.04 27.52 -30.82
C SER A 131 0.42 28.98 -30.91
N ALA A 132 0.40 29.73 -29.82
CA ALA A 132 0.93 31.09 -29.71
C ALA A 132 1.44 31.34 -28.28
N PRO A 133 2.50 32.17 -28.10
CA PRO A 133 3.24 32.97 -29.08
C PRO A 133 4.19 32.15 -29.95
N ASP A 134 4.43 30.90 -29.62
CA ASP A 134 5.32 29.97 -30.31
C ASP A 134 4.71 28.56 -30.23
N THR A 135 5.02 27.69 -31.20
CA THR A 135 4.50 26.33 -31.21
C THR A 135 5.32 25.42 -30.30
N ALA A 136 4.63 24.73 -29.37
CA ALA A 136 5.26 23.73 -28.51
C ALA A 136 4.27 22.61 -28.16
N VAL A 137 4.72 21.36 -28.24
CA VAL A 137 3.98 20.19 -27.75
C VAL A 137 4.28 20.04 -26.26
N PHE A 138 3.26 19.77 -25.47
CA PHE A 138 3.37 19.60 -24.04
C PHE A 138 3.17 18.15 -23.61
N ILE A 139 3.84 17.74 -22.55
CA ILE A 139 3.61 16.45 -21.91
C ILE A 139 2.42 16.63 -20.98
N ALA A 140 1.32 15.98 -21.32
CA ALA A 140 0.05 16.04 -20.61
C ALA A 140 -0.73 14.75 -20.77
N GLN A 141 -1.58 14.43 -19.80
CA GLN A 141 -2.41 13.23 -19.74
C GLN A 141 -3.81 13.61 -19.29
N ALA A 142 -4.86 12.95 -19.81
CA ALA A 142 -6.21 13.15 -19.30
C ALA A 142 -6.30 12.73 -17.84
N LEU A 143 -7.05 13.51 -17.05
CA LEU A 143 -7.39 13.08 -15.70
C LEU A 143 -8.46 11.98 -15.79
N PRO A 144 -8.30 10.85 -15.08
CA PRO A 144 -9.31 9.81 -15.02
C PRO A 144 -10.71 10.37 -14.67
N TRP A 145 -11.74 9.81 -15.29
CA TRP A 145 -13.16 10.20 -15.18
C TRP A 145 -13.46 11.68 -15.56
N SER A 146 -12.57 12.35 -16.31
CA SER A 146 -12.89 13.63 -16.92
C SER A 146 -13.65 13.48 -18.23
N ALA A 147 -14.45 14.52 -18.58
CA ALA A 147 -15.21 14.55 -19.82
C ALA A 147 -14.31 14.64 -21.07
N SER A 148 -14.85 14.19 -22.22
CA SER A 148 -14.24 14.41 -23.53
C SER A 148 -14.34 15.84 -23.98
N SER A 149 -13.36 16.32 -24.76
CA SER A 149 -13.47 17.59 -25.49
C SER A 149 -14.30 17.49 -26.78
N HIS A 150 -14.68 16.26 -27.18
CA HIS A 150 -15.40 15.97 -28.43
C HIS A 150 -14.70 16.52 -29.68
N GLY A 151 -13.39 16.33 -29.75
CA GLY A 151 -12.50 16.82 -30.78
C GLY A 151 -11.62 17.98 -30.29
N PRO A 152 -10.69 18.46 -31.13
CA PRO A 152 -9.77 19.52 -30.76
C PRO A 152 -10.45 20.84 -30.38
N VAL A 153 -10.10 21.39 -29.24
CA VAL A 153 -10.51 22.72 -28.80
C VAL A 153 -9.33 23.67 -28.81
N ASN A 154 -9.59 24.95 -29.20
CA ASN A 154 -8.57 25.99 -29.20
C ASN A 154 -9.07 27.15 -28.35
N GLY A 155 -8.27 27.57 -27.38
CA GLY A 155 -8.65 28.66 -26.49
C GLY A 155 -7.45 29.46 -26.01
N ARG A 156 -7.72 30.73 -25.64
CA ARG A 156 -6.73 31.51 -24.90
C ARG A 156 -6.57 30.93 -23.49
N ALA A 157 -5.33 30.71 -23.09
CA ALA A 157 -5.03 30.33 -21.73
C ALA A 157 -5.27 31.46 -20.75
N ILE A 158 -5.81 31.15 -19.60
CA ILE A 158 -5.91 32.04 -18.45
C ILE A 158 -5.48 31.29 -17.19
N TRP A 159 -4.62 31.90 -16.38
CA TRP A 159 -4.31 31.34 -15.06
C TRP A 159 -5.31 31.87 -14.04
N VAL A 160 -5.99 30.96 -13.37
CA VAL A 160 -6.96 31.24 -12.32
C VAL A 160 -6.32 31.00 -10.95
N GLU A 161 -6.16 32.07 -10.20
CA GLU A 161 -5.68 32.05 -8.82
C GLU A 161 -6.89 32.16 -7.89
N ALA A 162 -7.28 31.00 -7.33
CA ALA A 162 -8.41 30.93 -6.40
C ALA A 162 -8.12 29.88 -5.31
N LYS A 163 -8.39 30.25 -4.06
CA LYS A 163 -8.26 29.38 -2.87
C LYS A 163 -9.62 29.11 -2.22
N ASP A 164 -10.63 29.90 -2.59
CA ASP A 164 -12.01 29.76 -2.14
C ASP A 164 -13.00 30.29 -3.21
N GLU A 165 -14.30 30.12 -2.96
CA GLU A 165 -15.36 30.52 -3.86
C GLU A 165 -15.37 32.06 -4.14
N LYS A 166 -14.92 32.89 -3.17
CA LYS A 166 -14.86 34.34 -3.35
C LYS A 166 -13.81 34.74 -4.37
N ASP A 167 -12.74 33.99 -4.45
CA ASP A 167 -11.70 34.21 -5.45
C ASP A 167 -12.21 33.86 -6.85
N LEU A 168 -13.02 32.80 -6.99
CA LEU A 168 -13.65 32.43 -8.28
C LEU A 168 -14.56 33.52 -8.83
N GLU A 169 -15.31 34.22 -7.99
CA GLU A 169 -16.20 35.34 -8.41
C GLU A 169 -15.46 36.46 -9.18
N LYS A 170 -14.14 36.63 -8.96
CA LYS A 170 -13.30 37.59 -9.70
C LYS A 170 -13.22 37.29 -11.20
N TYR A 171 -13.50 36.07 -11.59
CA TYR A 171 -13.40 35.56 -12.96
C TYR A 171 -14.75 35.45 -13.67
N LYS A 172 -15.86 35.76 -13.00
CA LYS A 172 -17.20 35.68 -13.54
C LYS A 172 -17.34 36.48 -14.85
N GLY A 173 -17.92 35.85 -15.88
CA GLY A 173 -18.08 36.44 -17.22
C GLY A 173 -16.77 36.55 -18.03
N LYS A 174 -15.67 35.96 -17.60
CA LYS A 174 -14.35 36.10 -18.23
C LYS A 174 -13.77 34.80 -18.81
N LEU A 175 -14.43 33.66 -18.62
CA LEU A 175 -13.82 32.37 -18.88
C LEU A 175 -14.35 31.66 -20.13
N SER A 176 -15.41 32.18 -20.77
CA SER A 176 -16.01 31.53 -21.94
C SER A 176 -15.00 31.26 -23.06
N GLY A 177 -14.92 29.99 -23.51
CA GLY A 177 -14.01 29.52 -24.55
C GLY A 177 -12.52 29.53 -24.18
N LYS A 178 -12.18 29.74 -22.91
CA LYS A 178 -10.78 29.74 -22.45
C LYS A 178 -10.35 28.38 -21.95
N ILE A 179 -9.04 28.14 -22.03
CA ILE A 179 -8.37 27.01 -21.37
C ILE A 179 -7.86 27.48 -20.00
N ILE A 180 -8.39 26.90 -18.95
CA ILE A 180 -8.13 27.32 -17.57
C ILE A 180 -6.87 26.62 -17.05
N PHE A 181 -5.84 27.38 -16.71
CA PHE A 181 -4.69 26.88 -15.95
C PHE A 181 -5.02 27.09 -14.47
N PHE A 182 -5.25 25.98 -13.76
CA PHE A 182 -5.72 25.98 -12.38
C PHE A 182 -4.82 25.12 -11.50
N GLY A 183 -4.25 25.73 -10.47
CA GLY A 183 -3.32 25.12 -9.54
C GLY A 183 -2.07 25.98 -9.34
N GLU A 184 -1.47 25.84 -8.16
CA GLU A 184 -0.27 26.61 -7.82
C GLU A 184 0.95 26.06 -8.55
N MET A 185 1.79 26.95 -9.08
CA MET A 185 3.09 26.59 -9.62
C MET A 185 4.03 26.22 -8.46
N ARG A 186 4.44 24.96 -8.36
CA ARG A 186 5.44 24.55 -7.39
C ARG A 186 6.86 24.92 -7.84
N ASP A 187 7.76 25.06 -6.89
CA ASP A 187 9.19 25.19 -7.18
C ASP A 187 9.74 23.86 -7.69
N VAL A 188 10.41 23.91 -8.83
CA VAL A 188 11.15 22.76 -9.37
C VAL A 188 12.57 22.81 -8.85
N LYS A 189 12.89 21.95 -7.90
CA LYS A 189 14.22 21.84 -7.31
C LYS A 189 15.08 20.86 -8.12
N PRO A 190 16.42 21.04 -8.11
CA PRO A 190 17.31 20.04 -8.68
C PRO A 190 17.13 18.67 -7.98
N VAL A 191 17.29 17.60 -8.75
CA VAL A 191 17.41 16.24 -8.20
C VAL A 191 18.84 16.11 -7.63
N ASP A 192 18.98 16.37 -6.35
CA ASP A 192 20.25 16.33 -5.61
C ASP A 192 20.45 15.05 -4.79
N LYS A 193 19.44 14.17 -4.79
CA LYS A 193 19.48 12.84 -4.18
C LYS A 193 19.17 11.77 -5.21
N PRO A 194 19.71 10.55 -5.06
CA PRO A 194 19.32 9.44 -5.92
C PRO A 194 17.81 9.25 -5.91
N LEU A 195 17.22 9.01 -7.09
CA LEU A 195 15.81 8.61 -7.21
C LEU A 195 15.64 7.11 -7.00
N PHE A 196 16.65 6.34 -7.46
CA PHE A 196 16.71 4.89 -7.33
C PHE A 196 17.52 4.52 -6.11
N GLU A 197 16.86 4.00 -5.07
CA GLU A 197 17.49 3.71 -3.79
C GLU A 197 17.18 2.28 -3.33
N ARG A 198 18.22 1.53 -2.94
CA ARG A 198 18.09 0.28 -2.19
C ARG A 198 18.26 0.56 -0.70
N ARG A 199 17.57 -0.22 0.12
CA ARG A 199 17.72 -0.13 1.57
C ARG A 199 19.11 -0.63 1.99
N ASP A 200 19.87 0.20 2.64
CA ASP A 200 21.10 -0.18 3.31
C ASP A 200 20.82 -0.72 4.73
N ASP A 201 21.86 -1.22 5.39
CA ASP A 201 21.76 -1.78 6.74
C ASP A 201 21.26 -0.76 7.77
N ALA A 202 21.63 0.52 7.62
CA ALA A 202 21.18 1.59 8.53
C ALA A 202 19.67 1.84 8.36
N ASN A 203 19.19 1.87 7.13
CA ASN A 203 17.77 2.01 6.83
C ASN A 203 16.96 0.80 7.33
N LEU A 204 17.46 -0.42 7.08
CA LEU A 204 16.81 -1.65 7.57
C LEU A 204 16.77 -1.71 9.09
N LYS A 205 17.86 -1.29 9.77
CA LYS A 205 17.89 -1.17 11.23
C LYS A 205 16.83 -0.18 11.73
N THR A 206 16.75 1.01 11.13
CA THR A 206 15.74 2.01 11.48
C THR A 206 14.32 1.48 11.23
N THR A 207 14.10 0.72 10.15
CA THR A 207 12.81 0.08 9.86
C THR A 207 12.45 -0.96 10.92
N ALA A 208 13.42 -1.71 11.45
CA ALA A 208 13.20 -2.70 12.51
C ALA A 208 12.82 -2.07 13.87
N GLU A 209 13.19 -0.81 14.11
CA GLU A 209 12.87 -0.12 15.36
C GLU A 209 11.37 0.27 15.41
N PHE A 210 10.68 -0.06 16.51
CA PHE A 210 9.30 0.36 16.73
C PHE A 210 9.29 1.76 17.40
N PRO A 211 8.70 2.79 16.78
CA PRO A 211 8.67 4.12 17.37
C PRO A 211 7.73 4.16 18.58
N VAL A 212 8.22 4.71 19.71
CA VAL A 212 7.45 4.83 20.95
C VAL A 212 6.37 5.92 20.86
N HIS A 213 6.56 6.90 19.98
CA HIS A 213 5.61 7.99 19.76
C HIS A 213 5.42 8.20 18.25
N VAL A 214 4.22 7.97 17.78
CA VAL A 214 3.78 8.35 16.45
C VAL A 214 2.92 9.61 16.59
N ALA A 215 3.34 10.71 15.96
CA ALA A 215 2.51 11.91 15.89
C ALA A 215 1.22 11.59 15.13
N GLN A 216 0.06 11.83 15.74
CA GLN A 216 -1.22 11.60 15.07
C GLN A 216 -1.40 12.61 13.93
N GLN A 217 -1.72 12.12 12.74
CA GLN A 217 -1.98 12.93 11.54
C GLN A 217 -3.47 13.34 11.44
N GLU A 218 -4.07 13.80 12.52
CA GLU A 218 -5.52 14.12 12.54
C GLU A 218 -5.93 15.21 11.54
N ASP A 219 -5.04 16.13 11.16
CA ASP A 219 -5.39 17.25 10.28
C ASP A 219 -5.28 16.97 8.76
N PHE A 220 -4.65 15.85 8.37
CA PHE A 220 -4.42 15.55 6.96
C PHE A 220 -5.72 15.32 6.19
N PHE A 221 -6.56 14.39 6.67
CA PHE A 221 -7.82 14.04 6.01
C PHE A 221 -8.82 15.19 5.99
N ALA A 222 -8.96 15.96 7.06
CA ALA A 222 -9.84 17.11 7.09
C ALA A 222 -9.43 18.19 6.05
N SER A 223 -8.13 18.42 5.93
CA SER A 223 -7.57 19.33 4.92
C SER A 223 -7.72 18.79 3.50
N PHE A 224 -7.61 17.49 3.33
CA PHE A 224 -7.80 16.81 2.06
C PHE A 224 -9.24 16.93 1.57
N ILE A 225 -10.24 16.60 2.39
CA ILE A 225 -11.67 16.73 2.04
C ILE A 225 -12.02 18.16 1.64
N LYS A 226 -11.57 19.17 2.39
CA LYS A 226 -11.81 20.59 2.04
C LYS A 226 -11.23 20.95 0.67
N ARG A 227 -10.07 20.40 0.30
CA ARG A 227 -9.49 20.63 -1.04
C ARG A 227 -10.32 19.98 -2.13
N LEU A 228 -10.84 18.76 -1.90
CA LEU A 228 -11.71 18.07 -2.84
C LEU A 228 -13.01 18.87 -3.08
N GLU A 229 -13.70 19.26 -2.01
CA GLU A 229 -14.94 20.06 -2.09
C GLU A 229 -14.72 21.37 -2.85
N PHE A 230 -13.60 22.06 -2.61
CA PHE A 230 -13.30 23.29 -3.32
C PHE A 230 -13.02 23.06 -4.81
N ARG A 231 -12.33 21.99 -5.16
CA ARG A 231 -12.03 21.67 -6.57
C ARG A 231 -13.28 21.30 -7.35
N GLU A 232 -14.19 20.51 -6.78
CA GLU A 232 -15.49 20.20 -7.36
C GLU A 232 -16.30 21.50 -7.64
N LYS A 233 -16.34 22.42 -6.68
CA LYS A 233 -16.99 23.72 -6.86
C LYS A 233 -16.30 24.56 -7.94
N ALA A 234 -14.98 24.51 -8.02
CA ALA A 234 -14.23 25.22 -9.06
C ALA A 234 -14.52 24.63 -10.45
N GLY A 235 -14.55 23.31 -10.60
CA GLY A 235 -14.91 22.61 -11.84
C GLY A 235 -16.32 22.99 -12.32
N ALA A 236 -17.30 22.93 -11.41
CA ALA A 236 -18.67 23.36 -11.69
C ALA A 236 -18.76 24.85 -12.10
N PHE A 237 -18.00 25.73 -11.43
CA PHE A 237 -17.94 27.16 -11.79
C PHE A 237 -17.34 27.37 -13.19
N PHE A 238 -16.24 26.69 -13.52
CA PHE A 238 -15.61 26.78 -14.84
C PHE A 238 -16.55 26.29 -15.96
N ALA A 239 -17.27 25.20 -15.71
CA ALA A 239 -18.28 24.70 -16.64
C ALA A 239 -19.44 25.70 -16.84
N ALA A 240 -19.95 26.28 -15.77
CA ALA A 240 -21.01 27.32 -15.84
C ALA A 240 -20.55 28.56 -16.60
N GLU A 241 -19.29 28.92 -16.57
CA GLU A 241 -18.66 29.98 -17.35
C GLU A 241 -18.37 29.60 -18.81
N ASN A 242 -18.68 28.35 -19.25
CA ASN A 242 -18.39 27.80 -20.57
C ASN A 242 -16.88 27.79 -20.90
N ALA A 243 -16.03 27.46 -19.96
CA ALA A 243 -14.61 27.18 -20.22
C ALA A 243 -14.46 26.01 -21.19
N ALA A 244 -13.40 26.02 -22.00
CA ALA A 244 -13.15 24.95 -22.99
C ALA A 244 -12.43 23.74 -22.42
N GLY A 245 -11.75 23.87 -21.27
CA GLY A 245 -11.06 22.81 -20.59
C GLY A 245 -10.16 23.31 -19.47
N ILE A 246 -9.63 22.40 -18.69
CA ILE A 246 -8.82 22.69 -17.50
C ILE A 246 -7.46 22.01 -17.64
N VAL A 247 -6.40 22.70 -17.26
CA VAL A 247 -5.03 22.20 -17.17
C VAL A 247 -4.56 22.36 -15.73
N VAL A 248 -4.16 21.27 -15.09
CA VAL A 248 -3.60 21.27 -13.73
C VAL A 248 -2.13 20.86 -13.75
N PRO A 249 -1.30 21.39 -12.84
CA PRO A 249 0.11 20.98 -12.76
C PRO A 249 0.25 19.61 -12.09
N SER A 250 1.18 18.81 -12.58
CA SER A 250 1.60 17.58 -11.92
C SER A 250 2.26 17.87 -10.57
N ARG A 251 1.97 17.03 -9.56
CA ARG A 251 2.60 17.10 -8.24
C ARG A 251 4.09 16.72 -8.29
N ASP A 252 4.78 16.79 -7.17
CA ASP A 252 6.14 16.28 -7.03
C ASP A 252 6.16 14.84 -6.51
N GLY A 253 7.23 14.13 -6.86
CA GLY A 253 7.59 12.87 -6.25
C GLY A 253 8.63 13.05 -5.13
N ARG A 254 8.90 11.98 -4.40
CA ARG A 254 9.97 11.98 -3.39
C ARG A 254 11.32 12.38 -4.03
N ASN A 255 12.16 13.07 -3.29
CA ASN A 255 13.47 13.54 -3.75
C ASN A 255 13.43 14.42 -5.02
N ASN A 256 12.36 15.19 -5.22
CA ASN A 256 12.12 16.01 -6.41
C ASN A 256 11.98 15.19 -7.73
N GLY A 257 11.52 13.95 -7.65
CA GLY A 257 11.38 13.04 -8.79
C GLY A 257 10.26 13.41 -9.76
N GLY A 258 9.39 14.35 -9.41
CA GLY A 258 8.29 14.84 -10.24
C GLY A 258 8.69 15.83 -11.34
N SER A 259 9.98 15.95 -11.65
CA SER A 259 10.50 16.69 -12.80
C SER A 259 10.90 15.76 -13.95
N GLY A 260 11.31 16.34 -15.09
CA GLY A 260 11.73 15.55 -16.26
C GLY A 260 10.57 14.99 -17.08
N GLY A 261 9.41 15.65 -17.07
CA GLY A 261 8.24 15.21 -17.82
C GLY A 261 7.37 14.18 -17.08
N THR A 262 7.61 13.98 -15.78
CA THR A 262 6.77 13.10 -14.97
C THR A 262 5.40 13.71 -14.73
N ILE A 263 4.37 12.90 -14.94
CA ILE A 263 2.96 13.22 -14.64
C ILE A 263 2.47 12.21 -13.61
N PHE A 264 1.90 12.71 -12.53
CA PHE A 264 1.17 11.90 -11.56
C PHE A 264 -0.32 12.10 -11.80
N ASP A 265 -1.06 11.04 -12.09
CA ASP A 265 -2.48 11.09 -12.48
C ASP A 265 -3.46 10.71 -11.38
N ASP A 266 -2.98 10.53 -10.15
CA ASP A 266 -3.80 10.42 -8.93
C ASP A 266 -4.58 11.71 -8.60
N GLY A 267 -4.69 12.58 -9.58
CA GLY A 267 -5.42 13.85 -9.50
C GLY A 267 -4.68 14.97 -8.81
N GLY A 268 -3.33 14.91 -8.74
CA GLY A 268 -2.53 16.06 -8.28
C GLY A 268 -2.92 16.56 -6.89
N GLY A 269 -3.13 15.66 -5.94
CA GLY A 269 -3.64 15.94 -4.60
C GLY A 269 -5.15 15.82 -4.49
N GLY A 270 -5.76 14.83 -5.14
CA GLY A 270 -7.10 14.34 -4.86
C GLY A 270 -8.20 14.66 -5.86
N MET A 271 -7.91 15.14 -7.06
CA MET A 271 -8.97 15.37 -8.05
C MET A 271 -9.60 14.08 -8.59
N GLY A 272 -8.94 12.95 -8.55
CA GLY A 272 -9.45 11.70 -9.11
C GLY A 272 -10.17 10.77 -8.12
N TRP A 273 -10.17 11.06 -6.82
CA TRP A 273 -10.54 10.08 -5.79
C TRP A 273 -12.03 9.74 -5.70
N PHE A 274 -12.92 10.63 -6.16
CA PHE A 274 -14.36 10.37 -6.14
C PHE A 274 -15.03 10.57 -7.49
N THR A 275 -14.29 10.98 -8.49
CA THR A 275 -14.82 11.30 -9.81
C THR A 275 -15.37 10.09 -10.57
N TYR A 276 -15.12 8.88 -10.08
CA TYR A 276 -15.77 7.65 -10.55
C TYR A 276 -17.26 7.57 -10.15
N GLN A 277 -17.72 8.38 -9.20
CA GLN A 277 -19.13 8.50 -8.85
C GLN A 277 -19.80 9.55 -9.72
N ARG A 278 -20.99 9.26 -10.24
CA ARG A 278 -21.72 10.13 -11.19
C ARG A 278 -21.91 11.56 -10.69
N GLU A 279 -22.21 11.73 -9.41
CA GLU A 279 -22.42 13.02 -8.77
C GLU A 279 -21.16 13.88 -8.66
N HIS A 280 -19.98 13.26 -8.73
CA HIS A 280 -18.69 13.92 -8.65
C HIS A 280 -17.93 13.96 -9.98
N ALA A 281 -18.57 13.50 -11.08
CA ALA A 281 -17.95 13.46 -12.40
C ALA A 281 -17.54 14.87 -12.87
N GLU A 282 -16.33 14.96 -13.42
CA GLU A 282 -15.81 16.22 -13.91
C GLU A 282 -16.51 16.65 -15.20
N PRO A 283 -17.15 17.84 -15.21
CA PRO A 283 -17.99 18.25 -16.34
C PRO A 283 -17.21 18.75 -17.55
N LEU A 284 -15.90 19.00 -17.42
CA LEU A 284 -15.02 19.52 -18.46
C LEU A 284 -13.86 18.54 -18.73
N PRO A 285 -13.26 18.59 -19.94
CA PRO A 285 -12.00 17.91 -20.17
C PRO A 285 -10.90 18.48 -19.28
N ILE A 286 -10.23 17.62 -18.52
CA ILE A 286 -9.13 17.99 -17.62
C ILE A 286 -7.88 17.23 -18.01
N VAL A 287 -6.75 17.92 -18.06
CA VAL A 287 -5.44 17.31 -18.23
C VAL A 287 -4.50 17.68 -17.08
N VAL A 288 -3.73 16.68 -16.64
CA VAL A 288 -2.56 16.90 -15.80
C VAL A 288 -1.36 17.13 -16.70
N MET A 289 -0.64 18.21 -16.48
CA MET A 289 0.49 18.62 -17.32
C MET A 289 1.80 18.55 -16.53
N ALA A 290 2.85 18.03 -17.16
CA ALA A 290 4.19 18.02 -16.59
C ALA A 290 4.58 19.45 -16.15
N ILE A 291 5.22 19.56 -14.99
CA ILE A 291 5.46 20.82 -14.32
C ILE A 291 6.28 21.82 -15.16
N GLU A 292 7.21 21.34 -15.98
CA GLU A 292 8.00 22.19 -16.87
C GLU A 292 7.14 22.83 -17.95
N SER A 293 6.21 22.05 -18.53
CA SER A 293 5.26 22.51 -19.54
C SER A 293 4.29 23.51 -18.94
N TYR A 294 3.68 23.18 -17.80
CA TYR A 294 2.80 24.07 -17.04
C TYR A 294 3.51 25.38 -16.67
N GLY A 295 4.72 25.29 -16.11
CA GLY A 295 5.52 26.43 -15.69
C GLY A 295 5.91 27.38 -16.83
N ARG A 296 6.12 26.86 -18.06
CA ARG A 296 6.35 27.71 -19.25
C ARG A 296 5.13 28.59 -19.50
N VAL A 297 3.93 28.02 -19.56
CA VAL A 297 2.68 28.78 -19.78
C VAL A 297 2.43 29.74 -18.63
N PHE A 298 2.58 29.29 -17.39
CA PHE A 298 2.43 30.13 -16.20
C PHE A 298 3.30 31.39 -16.25
N ARG A 299 4.60 31.26 -16.57
CA ARG A 299 5.51 32.40 -16.67
C ARG A 299 5.14 33.37 -17.81
N LEU A 300 4.70 32.85 -18.96
CA LEU A 300 4.21 33.70 -20.05
C LEU A 300 2.96 34.51 -19.64
N LEU A 301 1.99 33.86 -19.00
CA LEU A 301 0.79 34.50 -18.50
C LEU A 301 1.10 35.56 -17.43
N LYS A 302 2.02 35.27 -16.51
CA LYS A 302 2.49 36.27 -15.50
C LYS A 302 3.21 37.46 -16.13
N ALA A 303 3.87 37.26 -17.28
CA ALA A 303 4.50 38.33 -18.06
C ALA A 303 3.50 39.07 -19.00
N ASN A 304 2.19 38.78 -18.88
CA ASN A 304 1.14 39.30 -19.73
C ASN A 304 1.32 38.98 -21.22
N VAL A 305 2.02 37.91 -21.56
CA VAL A 305 2.13 37.41 -22.93
C VAL A 305 0.87 36.57 -23.24
N PRO A 306 0.12 36.91 -24.30
CA PRO A 306 -1.03 36.09 -24.69
C PRO A 306 -0.60 34.70 -25.13
N VAL A 307 -1.20 33.67 -24.53
CA VAL A 307 -0.95 32.26 -24.87
C VAL A 307 -2.23 31.67 -25.46
N SER A 308 -2.09 30.95 -26.58
CA SER A 308 -3.15 30.10 -27.15
C SER A 308 -2.76 28.62 -27.01
N ILE A 309 -3.70 27.83 -26.52
CA ILE A 309 -3.56 26.40 -26.32
C ILE A 309 -4.57 25.68 -27.21
N GLU A 310 -4.11 24.63 -27.82
CA GLU A 310 -4.95 23.61 -28.45
C GLU A 310 -4.83 22.33 -27.66
N MET A 311 -5.95 21.68 -27.38
CA MET A 311 -5.98 20.38 -26.70
C MET A 311 -7.07 19.51 -27.31
N ASP A 312 -6.80 18.22 -27.32
CA ASP A 312 -7.75 17.19 -27.69
C ASP A 312 -7.72 16.11 -26.62
N VAL A 313 -8.85 15.94 -25.95
CA VAL A 313 -9.03 14.99 -24.87
C VAL A 313 -10.20 14.11 -25.27
N GLU A 314 -9.91 12.94 -25.83
CA GLU A 314 -10.91 11.96 -26.19
C GLU A 314 -11.00 10.90 -25.09
N THR A 315 -12.09 10.92 -24.36
CA THR A 315 -12.40 9.98 -23.29
C THR A 315 -13.79 9.41 -23.49
N GLU A 316 -14.06 8.24 -22.92
CA GLU A 316 -15.35 7.56 -23.02
C GLU A 316 -15.73 6.99 -21.65
N PHE A 317 -16.94 7.32 -21.18
CA PHE A 317 -17.59 6.63 -20.09
C PHE A 317 -18.22 5.36 -20.63
N THR A 318 -17.83 4.18 -20.12
CA THR A 318 -18.26 2.87 -20.64
C THR A 318 -19.50 2.33 -19.95
N GLY A 319 -19.84 2.84 -18.78
CA GLY A 319 -21.04 2.51 -18.01
C GLY A 319 -21.14 3.38 -16.77
N ASP A 320 -22.33 3.40 -16.15
CA ASP A 320 -22.63 4.20 -14.95
C ASP A 320 -22.59 3.38 -13.66
N HIS A 321 -22.73 2.05 -13.77
CA HIS A 321 -22.85 1.09 -12.68
C HIS A 321 -21.99 -0.14 -12.95
N GLU A 322 -20.71 0.08 -13.23
CA GLU A 322 -19.77 -1.02 -13.45
C GLU A 322 -19.56 -1.78 -12.13
N HIS A 323 -19.53 -3.11 -12.25
CA HIS A 323 -19.18 -3.99 -11.14
C HIS A 323 -17.69 -4.29 -11.15
N GLY A 324 -17.12 -4.39 -9.96
CA GLY A 324 -15.73 -4.80 -9.79
C GLY A 324 -15.61 -6.29 -9.46
N PHE A 325 -14.52 -6.90 -9.91
CA PHE A 325 -14.27 -8.33 -9.76
C PHE A 325 -12.85 -8.57 -9.30
N ASP A 326 -12.67 -9.46 -8.32
CA ASP A 326 -11.38 -10.01 -7.95
C ASP A 326 -11.12 -11.31 -8.70
N THR A 327 -9.85 -11.61 -8.97
CA THR A 327 -9.47 -12.91 -9.54
C THR A 327 -9.00 -13.85 -8.44
N ILE A 328 -9.67 -14.99 -8.30
CA ILE A 328 -9.41 -16.00 -7.26
C ILE A 328 -9.01 -17.32 -7.90
N ALA A 329 -8.02 -18.00 -7.33
CA ALA A 329 -7.66 -19.38 -7.71
C ALA A 329 -7.03 -20.12 -6.53
N GLU A 330 -6.92 -21.47 -6.62
CA GLU A 330 -6.49 -22.29 -5.48
C GLU A 330 -5.54 -23.43 -5.89
N ILE A 331 -4.67 -23.82 -4.94
CA ILE A 331 -4.04 -25.14 -4.86
C ILE A 331 -4.70 -25.84 -3.67
N PRO A 332 -5.51 -26.90 -3.88
CA PRO A 332 -6.29 -27.51 -2.83
C PRO A 332 -5.46 -28.17 -1.73
N GLY A 333 -5.90 -28.02 -0.49
CA GLY A 333 -5.32 -28.72 0.66
C GLY A 333 -5.56 -30.25 0.59
N THR A 334 -4.60 -31.01 1.09
CA THR A 334 -4.63 -32.49 1.01
C THR A 334 -4.80 -33.18 2.37
N ASP A 335 -4.52 -32.49 3.48
CA ASP A 335 -4.72 -33.04 4.81
C ASP A 335 -6.20 -33.14 5.16
N PRO A 336 -6.73 -34.33 5.49
CA PRO A 336 -8.17 -34.50 5.77
C PRO A 336 -8.73 -33.61 6.87
N LYS A 337 -7.87 -33.09 7.78
CA LYS A 337 -8.30 -32.23 8.89
C LYS A 337 -8.09 -30.75 8.60
N LEU A 338 -7.10 -30.40 7.77
CA LEU A 338 -6.67 -29.00 7.56
C LEU A 338 -7.02 -28.45 6.18
N LYS A 339 -7.46 -29.27 5.23
CA LYS A 339 -7.73 -28.89 3.84
C LYS A 339 -8.78 -27.76 3.69
N ASP A 340 -9.66 -27.61 4.66
CA ASP A 340 -10.69 -26.56 4.70
C ASP A 340 -10.19 -25.25 5.34
N GLU A 341 -8.95 -25.25 5.87
CA GLU A 341 -8.25 -24.06 6.30
C GLU A 341 -7.48 -23.47 5.13
N VAL A 342 -7.34 -22.15 5.10
CA VAL A 342 -6.81 -21.40 3.95
C VAL A 342 -5.62 -20.54 4.36
N VAL A 343 -4.62 -20.45 3.51
CA VAL A 343 -3.62 -19.37 3.49
C VAL A 343 -3.76 -18.62 2.19
N MET A 344 -3.69 -17.29 2.24
CA MET A 344 -3.84 -16.45 1.05
C MET A 344 -2.57 -15.67 0.72
N VAL A 345 -2.41 -15.38 -0.56
CA VAL A 345 -1.36 -14.57 -1.16
C VAL A 345 -1.98 -13.67 -2.23
N GLY A 346 -1.46 -12.48 -2.42
CA GLY A 346 -2.01 -11.61 -3.46
C GLY A 346 -1.40 -10.21 -3.52
N GLY A 347 -2.05 -9.39 -4.29
CA GLY A 347 -1.81 -7.97 -4.50
C GLY A 347 -2.89 -7.42 -5.42
N HIS A 348 -2.96 -6.10 -5.60
CA HIS A 348 -3.99 -5.56 -6.48
C HIS A 348 -3.62 -5.64 -7.96
N LEU A 349 -4.65 -5.81 -8.78
CA LEU A 349 -4.56 -5.97 -10.22
C LEU A 349 -4.78 -4.65 -10.97
N ASP A 350 -5.59 -3.76 -10.40
CA ASP A 350 -5.85 -2.45 -10.98
C ASP A 350 -4.62 -1.53 -10.93
N SER A 351 -4.70 -0.43 -11.63
CA SER A 351 -3.66 0.60 -11.69
C SER A 351 -4.25 1.93 -12.15
N TRP A 352 -3.51 3.02 -11.97
CA TRP A 352 -3.84 4.28 -12.61
C TRP A 352 -3.68 4.22 -14.14
N ALA A 353 -4.10 5.30 -14.84
CA ALA A 353 -4.31 5.28 -16.28
C ALA A 353 -3.15 5.87 -17.11
N SER A 354 -2.20 6.59 -16.51
CA SER A 354 -1.17 7.33 -17.26
C SER A 354 -0.03 6.49 -17.79
N ALA A 355 0.12 5.27 -17.26
CA ALA A 355 1.10 4.27 -17.70
C ALA A 355 0.51 2.85 -17.59
N THR A 356 1.37 1.83 -17.64
CA THR A 356 0.93 0.44 -17.66
C THR A 356 0.80 -0.19 -16.25
N GLY A 357 1.00 0.59 -15.17
CA GLY A 357 0.90 0.10 -13.81
C GLY A 357 1.87 -1.05 -13.54
N ALA A 358 3.15 -0.88 -13.90
CA ALA A 358 4.12 -1.95 -13.84
C ALA A 358 4.62 -2.19 -12.41
N THR A 359 4.98 -1.11 -11.71
CA THR A 359 5.46 -1.18 -10.32
C THR A 359 4.34 -1.04 -9.32
N ASP A 360 3.17 -0.48 -9.75
CA ASP A 360 1.99 -0.22 -8.96
C ASP A 360 0.71 -0.70 -9.68
N ASN A 361 0.22 -1.91 -9.38
CA ASN A 361 0.91 -3.00 -8.68
C ASN A 361 0.98 -4.26 -9.57
N GLY A 362 1.34 -4.05 -10.84
CA GLY A 362 1.64 -5.18 -11.72
C GLY A 362 2.74 -6.07 -11.14
N ALA A 363 3.73 -5.48 -10.44
CA ALA A 363 4.80 -6.19 -9.77
C ALA A 363 4.27 -7.20 -8.74
N GLY A 364 3.43 -6.78 -7.80
CA GLY A 364 2.83 -7.68 -6.81
C GLY A 364 1.90 -8.72 -7.44
N THR A 365 1.09 -8.31 -8.42
CA THR A 365 0.25 -9.23 -9.21
C THR A 365 1.08 -10.37 -9.83
N VAL A 366 2.15 -10.05 -10.58
CA VAL A 366 2.93 -11.10 -11.26
C VAL A 366 3.77 -11.94 -10.29
N VAL A 367 4.18 -11.39 -9.15
CA VAL A 367 4.82 -12.13 -8.07
C VAL A 367 3.83 -13.14 -7.48
N ALA A 368 2.60 -12.76 -7.16
CA ALA A 368 1.58 -13.68 -6.66
C ALA A 368 1.24 -14.78 -7.69
N MET A 369 1.18 -14.43 -9.00
CA MET A 369 1.03 -15.41 -10.07
C MET A 369 2.20 -16.41 -10.10
N GLU A 370 3.42 -15.92 -9.96
CA GLU A 370 4.64 -16.73 -9.96
C GLU A 370 4.71 -17.65 -8.73
N VAL A 371 4.27 -17.17 -7.56
CA VAL A 371 4.12 -18.02 -6.35
C VAL A 371 3.25 -19.23 -6.66
N MET A 372 2.08 -19.03 -7.25
CA MET A 372 1.17 -20.11 -7.62
C MET A 372 1.78 -21.05 -8.67
N ARG A 373 2.49 -20.48 -9.67
CA ARG A 373 3.20 -21.26 -10.68
C ARG A 373 4.29 -22.14 -10.05
N ILE A 374 5.15 -21.57 -9.20
CA ILE A 374 6.24 -22.31 -8.51
C ILE A 374 5.67 -23.47 -7.72
N LEU A 375 4.69 -23.21 -6.86
CA LEU A 375 4.14 -24.25 -5.97
C LEU A 375 3.43 -25.36 -6.76
N ASN A 376 2.75 -25.00 -7.85
CA ASN A 376 2.05 -25.97 -8.68
C ASN A 376 3.01 -26.79 -9.57
N SER A 377 4.05 -26.16 -10.18
CA SER A 377 5.08 -26.86 -10.97
C SER A 377 5.88 -27.87 -10.14
N LEU A 378 6.10 -27.57 -8.86
CA LEU A 378 6.75 -28.47 -7.90
C LEU A 378 5.81 -29.56 -7.38
N HIS A 379 4.55 -29.57 -7.81
CA HIS A 379 3.51 -30.51 -7.36
C HIS A 379 3.38 -30.56 -5.84
N VAL A 380 3.43 -29.36 -5.22
CA VAL A 380 3.27 -29.25 -3.77
C VAL A 380 1.91 -29.82 -3.37
N GLN A 381 1.92 -30.66 -2.32
CA GLN A 381 0.72 -31.19 -1.69
C GLN A 381 0.50 -30.44 -0.36
N PRO A 382 -0.09 -29.25 -0.38
CA PRO A 382 -0.22 -28.46 0.83
C PRO A 382 -1.21 -29.10 1.78
N ARG A 383 -1.01 -28.96 3.08
CA ARG A 383 -1.97 -29.46 4.06
C ARG A 383 -3.23 -28.59 4.10
N ARG A 384 -3.04 -27.24 4.03
CA ARG A 384 -4.12 -26.25 3.89
C ARG A 384 -4.26 -25.83 2.43
N THR A 385 -5.43 -25.40 2.04
CA THR A 385 -5.64 -24.79 0.73
C THR A 385 -4.84 -23.48 0.63
N ILE A 386 -4.08 -23.33 -0.46
CA ILE A 386 -3.41 -22.09 -0.82
C ILE A 386 -4.32 -21.38 -1.80
N ARG A 387 -4.69 -20.12 -1.52
CA ARG A 387 -5.56 -19.30 -2.35
C ARG A 387 -4.85 -18.03 -2.75
N VAL A 388 -4.91 -17.69 -4.03
CA VAL A 388 -4.48 -16.37 -4.52
C VAL A 388 -5.71 -15.49 -4.67
N GLY A 389 -5.56 -14.19 -4.32
CA GLY A 389 -6.51 -13.14 -4.61
C GLY A 389 -5.80 -11.99 -5.30
N LEU A 390 -6.26 -11.63 -6.51
CA LEU A 390 -5.82 -10.42 -7.19
C LEU A 390 -6.97 -9.42 -7.11
N TRP A 391 -6.73 -8.38 -6.32
CA TRP A 391 -7.75 -7.42 -5.91
C TRP A 391 -7.94 -6.33 -6.95
N THR A 392 -9.11 -5.71 -6.97
CA THR A 392 -9.38 -4.57 -7.86
C THR A 392 -10.08 -3.44 -7.11
N GLY A 393 -9.87 -2.20 -7.57
CA GLY A 393 -10.37 -1.02 -6.87
C GLY A 393 -9.55 -0.66 -5.63
N GLU A 394 -8.33 -1.15 -5.54
CA GLU A 394 -7.40 -0.80 -4.46
C GLU A 394 -7.10 0.70 -4.52
N GLU A 395 -6.74 1.21 -5.68
CA GLU A 395 -6.35 2.59 -5.98
C GLU A 395 -7.42 3.63 -5.62
N GLN A 396 -8.68 3.22 -5.48
CA GLN A 396 -9.80 4.09 -5.11
C GLN A 396 -10.31 3.84 -3.69
N GLY A 397 -9.71 2.90 -2.94
CA GLY A 397 -10.04 2.65 -1.55
C GLY A 397 -10.16 1.17 -1.16
N GLU A 398 -9.32 0.31 -1.74
CA GLU A 398 -9.17 -1.11 -1.38
C GLU A 398 -10.51 -1.90 -1.52
N PHE A 399 -11.35 -1.53 -2.52
CA PHE A 399 -12.74 -2.03 -2.61
C PHE A 399 -12.81 -3.54 -2.75
N GLY A 400 -11.95 -4.16 -3.57
CA GLY A 400 -11.96 -5.59 -3.81
C GLY A 400 -11.62 -6.37 -2.54
N SER A 401 -10.50 -6.06 -1.90
CA SER A 401 -10.08 -6.76 -0.69
C SER A 401 -11.06 -6.57 0.47
N TYR A 402 -11.58 -5.34 0.70
CA TYR A 402 -12.64 -5.12 1.70
C TYR A 402 -13.95 -5.83 1.32
N GLY A 403 -14.31 -5.84 0.04
CA GLY A 403 -15.48 -6.54 -0.48
C GLY A 403 -15.38 -8.04 -0.24
N TYR A 404 -14.25 -8.63 -0.60
CA TYR A 404 -13.96 -10.05 -0.37
C TYR A 404 -13.97 -10.40 1.14
N VAL A 405 -13.25 -9.63 1.95
CA VAL A 405 -13.22 -9.84 3.41
C VAL A 405 -14.62 -9.71 4.01
N LYS A 406 -15.41 -8.74 3.58
CA LYS A 406 -16.81 -8.57 4.01
C LYS A 406 -17.68 -9.76 3.59
N GLN A 407 -17.46 -10.34 2.42
CA GLN A 407 -18.23 -11.50 1.94
C GLN A 407 -17.86 -12.78 2.68
N HIS A 408 -16.59 -12.98 3.08
CA HIS A 408 -16.11 -14.24 3.63
C HIS A 408 -15.79 -14.22 5.13
N PHE A 409 -15.20 -13.13 5.64
CA PHE A 409 -14.58 -13.16 6.98
C PHE A 409 -15.25 -12.25 8.00
N GLY A 410 -15.78 -11.13 7.59
CA GLY A 410 -16.43 -10.19 8.48
C GLY A 410 -16.28 -8.74 8.03
N PHE A 411 -16.79 -7.81 8.82
CA PHE A 411 -16.69 -6.37 8.53
C PHE A 411 -16.83 -5.53 9.78
N VAL A 412 -16.34 -4.31 9.71
CA VAL A 412 -16.57 -3.24 10.70
C VAL A 412 -17.86 -2.52 10.32
N PRO A 413 -18.90 -2.50 11.16
CA PRO A 413 -20.08 -1.67 10.90
C PRO A 413 -19.71 -0.19 10.84
N LEU A 414 -20.16 0.52 9.79
CA LEU A 414 -19.85 1.94 9.59
C LEU A 414 -21.04 2.82 9.96
N SER A 415 -20.77 4.04 10.41
CA SER A 415 -21.78 5.02 10.80
C SER A 415 -22.69 5.37 9.63
N THR A 416 -24.01 5.40 9.90
CA THR A 416 -25.05 5.83 8.95
C THR A 416 -25.52 7.28 9.18
N ALA A 417 -24.78 8.05 9.99
CA ALA A 417 -25.08 9.46 10.21
C ALA A 417 -24.99 10.27 8.90
N PRO A 418 -25.82 11.30 8.68
CA PRO A 418 -25.91 12.02 7.41
C PRO A 418 -24.60 12.69 6.94
N ASP A 419 -23.74 13.05 7.86
CA ASP A 419 -22.39 13.57 7.59
C ASP A 419 -21.40 12.47 7.22
N GLN A 420 -21.62 11.24 7.69
CA GLN A 420 -20.73 10.11 7.47
C GLN A 420 -21.03 9.37 6.16
N VAL A 421 -22.30 9.24 5.78
CA VAL A 421 -22.69 8.52 4.53
C VAL A 421 -22.22 9.23 3.25
N LYS A 422 -21.81 10.47 3.36
CA LYS A 422 -21.21 11.25 2.27
C LYS A 422 -19.71 10.95 2.10
N LEU A 423 -19.12 10.26 3.06
CA LEU A 423 -17.70 9.89 3.02
C LEU A 423 -17.56 8.48 2.45
N PRO A 424 -16.47 8.19 1.74
CA PRO A 424 -16.11 6.83 1.38
C PRO A 424 -16.00 5.94 2.63
N ASP A 425 -16.20 4.66 2.47
CA ASP A 425 -16.24 3.70 3.57
C ASP A 425 -14.97 3.76 4.44
N PHE A 426 -13.79 3.90 3.85
CA PHE A 426 -12.51 3.99 4.56
C PHE A 426 -12.34 5.26 5.42
N LEU A 427 -13.13 6.30 5.18
CA LEU A 427 -13.15 7.54 5.99
C LEU A 427 -14.31 7.57 7.00
N ARG A 428 -15.25 6.62 6.92
CA ARG A 428 -16.42 6.59 7.80
C ARG A 428 -16.06 6.04 9.17
N LYS A 429 -16.67 6.61 10.19
CA LYS A 429 -16.46 6.18 11.56
C LYS A 429 -17.06 4.80 11.82
N PRO A 430 -16.36 3.93 12.56
CA PRO A 430 -16.94 2.71 13.08
C PRO A 430 -18.19 2.97 13.91
N ALA A 431 -19.21 2.11 13.78
CA ALA A 431 -20.50 2.23 14.47
C ALA A 431 -20.81 1.05 15.40
N GLY A 432 -19.85 0.16 15.61
CA GLY A 432 -20.05 -1.00 16.49
C GLY A 432 -18.89 -2.00 16.39
N PRO A 433 -18.96 -3.09 17.16
CA PRO A 433 -17.93 -4.10 17.13
C PRO A 433 -17.91 -4.84 15.79
N ILE A 434 -16.76 -5.41 15.46
CA ILE A 434 -16.56 -6.22 14.26
C ILE A 434 -17.57 -7.37 14.22
N GLN A 435 -18.20 -7.55 13.08
CA GLN A 435 -19.09 -8.67 12.81
C GLN A 435 -18.33 -9.75 12.05
N LEU A 436 -18.00 -10.86 12.73
CA LEU A 436 -17.27 -11.97 12.15
C LEU A 436 -18.18 -12.99 11.49
N LYS A 437 -17.68 -13.63 10.42
CA LYS A 437 -18.28 -14.78 9.77
C LYS A 437 -17.53 -16.08 10.12
N PRO A 438 -18.18 -17.26 10.02
CA PRO A 438 -17.56 -18.54 10.41
C PRO A 438 -16.26 -18.87 9.65
N GLU A 439 -16.10 -18.41 8.41
CA GLU A 439 -14.91 -18.64 7.60
C GLU A 439 -13.68 -17.88 8.11
N GLN A 440 -13.90 -16.78 8.84
CA GLN A 440 -12.79 -16.05 9.48
C GLN A 440 -11.92 -16.97 10.35
N ALA A 441 -12.52 -17.93 11.05
CA ALA A 441 -11.78 -18.88 11.87
C ALA A 441 -10.94 -19.89 11.08
N LYS A 442 -11.15 -20.00 9.77
CA LYS A 442 -10.46 -20.97 8.89
C LYS A 442 -9.29 -20.36 8.12
N ILE A 443 -9.13 -19.04 8.07
CA ILE A 443 -8.01 -18.42 7.37
C ILE A 443 -6.81 -18.27 8.29
N SER A 444 -5.66 -18.82 7.88
CA SER A 444 -4.41 -18.78 8.65
C SER A 444 -3.72 -17.42 8.55
N GLY A 445 -3.69 -16.82 7.37
CA GLY A 445 -3.11 -15.51 7.13
C GLY A 445 -3.14 -15.14 5.65
N TYR A 446 -2.85 -13.86 5.38
CA TYR A 446 -2.73 -13.28 4.05
C TYR A 446 -1.39 -12.56 3.92
N PHE A 447 -0.71 -12.77 2.79
CA PHE A 447 0.56 -12.14 2.43
C PHE A 447 0.36 -11.25 1.22
N ASN A 448 0.76 -9.99 1.34
CA ASN A 448 0.60 -8.94 0.33
C ASN A 448 1.94 -8.40 -0.15
N LEU A 449 2.04 -8.03 -1.41
CA LEU A 449 3.20 -7.37 -1.98
C LEU A 449 2.75 -6.15 -2.80
N ASP A 450 3.08 -4.95 -2.30
CA ASP A 450 2.66 -3.70 -2.93
C ASP A 450 3.55 -2.53 -2.48
N ASN A 451 4.78 -2.46 -2.98
CA ASN A 451 5.71 -1.35 -2.77
C ASN A 451 6.78 -1.33 -3.87
N GLY A 452 6.34 -1.50 -5.12
CA GLY A 452 7.21 -1.48 -6.28
C GLY A 452 7.88 -2.82 -6.59
N THR A 453 8.97 -2.77 -7.34
CA THR A 453 9.64 -3.93 -7.95
C THR A 453 10.93 -4.37 -7.24
N GLY A 454 11.24 -3.81 -6.09
CA GLY A 454 12.51 -4.07 -5.39
C GLY A 454 12.51 -5.37 -4.59
N LYS A 455 13.72 -5.85 -4.25
CA LYS A 455 13.90 -7.05 -3.42
C LYS A 455 13.12 -6.98 -2.13
N VAL A 456 12.53 -8.12 -1.75
CA VAL A 456 12.02 -8.32 -0.39
C VAL A 456 13.20 -8.36 0.58
N ARG A 457 13.12 -7.52 1.62
CA ARG A 457 14.14 -7.37 2.67
C ARG A 457 13.67 -7.91 4.03
N GLY A 458 12.38 -8.18 4.15
CA GLY A 458 11.75 -8.66 5.38
C GLY A 458 10.24 -8.48 5.37
N ILE A 459 9.64 -8.35 6.56
CA ILE A 459 8.19 -8.32 6.71
C ILE A 459 7.75 -7.41 7.86
N TYR A 460 6.65 -6.69 7.67
CA TYR A 460 5.92 -5.97 8.72
C TYR A 460 5.02 -6.95 9.46
N LEU A 461 5.09 -6.96 10.80
CA LEU A 461 4.29 -7.86 11.63
C LEU A 461 2.87 -7.33 11.91
N GLN A 462 2.55 -6.13 11.48
CA GLN A 462 1.27 -5.47 11.78
C GLN A 462 0.92 -5.54 13.28
N GLN A 463 1.94 -5.28 14.14
CA GLN A 463 1.87 -5.38 15.61
C GLN A 463 1.53 -6.78 16.16
N ASN A 464 1.56 -7.83 15.33
CA ASN A 464 1.38 -9.21 15.76
C ASN A 464 2.70 -9.83 16.26
N ALA A 465 3.08 -9.53 17.50
CA ALA A 465 4.32 -10.04 18.11
C ALA A 465 4.41 -11.57 18.12
N ALA A 466 3.28 -12.27 18.14
CA ALA A 466 3.23 -13.71 18.28
C ALA A 466 3.78 -14.47 17.07
N VAL A 467 3.84 -13.86 15.88
CA VAL A 467 4.44 -14.45 14.67
C VAL A 467 5.94 -14.18 14.56
N SER A 468 6.52 -13.31 15.37
CA SER A 468 7.91 -12.85 15.23
C SER A 468 8.92 -14.00 15.24
N SER A 469 8.85 -14.88 16.23
CA SER A 469 9.76 -16.03 16.33
C SER A 469 9.56 -17.06 15.21
N ILE A 470 8.35 -17.16 14.66
CA ILE A 470 8.02 -18.04 13.54
C ILE A 470 8.72 -17.51 12.28
N PHE A 471 8.48 -16.24 11.96
CA PHE A 471 9.05 -15.63 10.76
C PHE A 471 10.57 -15.50 10.82
N GLN A 472 11.16 -15.25 12.01
CA GLN A 472 12.60 -15.29 12.19
C GLN A 472 13.20 -16.64 11.76
N GLN A 473 12.57 -17.73 12.15
CA GLN A 473 13.01 -19.09 11.78
C GLN A 473 12.84 -19.33 10.27
N TRP A 474 11.75 -18.88 9.66
CA TRP A 474 11.53 -19.02 8.22
C TRP A 474 12.51 -18.20 7.39
N MET A 475 12.91 -17.02 7.87
CA MET A 475 13.84 -16.11 7.19
C MET A 475 15.31 -16.54 7.36
N ALA A 476 15.64 -17.32 8.39
CA ALA A 476 17.03 -17.70 8.64
C ALA A 476 17.72 -18.36 7.43
N PRO A 477 17.08 -19.24 6.64
CA PRO A 477 17.67 -19.82 5.43
C PRO A 477 17.64 -18.88 4.21
N LEU A 478 17.12 -17.65 4.33
CA LEU A 478 16.95 -16.68 3.24
C LEU A 478 17.86 -15.45 3.37
N GLN A 479 18.78 -15.46 4.35
CA GLN A 479 19.66 -14.33 4.62
C GLN A 479 20.58 -14.01 3.44
N ASP A 480 21.01 -15.01 2.69
CA ASP A 480 21.82 -14.86 1.48
C ASP A 480 21.06 -14.17 0.33
N LEU A 481 19.71 -14.20 0.36
CA LEU A 481 18.84 -13.43 -0.54
C LEU A 481 18.60 -12.00 -0.04
N GLY A 482 19.14 -11.61 1.12
CA GLY A 482 18.99 -10.28 1.72
C GLY A 482 17.74 -10.12 2.58
N VAL A 483 17.06 -11.20 2.95
CA VAL A 483 15.83 -11.20 3.75
C VAL A 483 16.20 -11.33 5.23
N SER A 484 16.21 -10.23 5.97
CA SER A 484 16.72 -10.22 7.36
C SER A 484 15.90 -9.37 8.33
N THR A 485 15.02 -8.50 7.85
CA THR A 485 14.38 -7.49 8.66
C THR A 485 12.98 -7.90 9.10
N ILE A 486 12.72 -7.86 10.39
CA ILE A 486 11.39 -7.97 10.98
C ILE A 486 11.10 -6.70 11.75
N THR A 487 9.90 -6.15 11.58
CA THR A 487 9.47 -4.99 12.33
C THR A 487 8.09 -5.18 12.94
N MET A 488 7.93 -4.72 14.17
CA MET A 488 6.63 -4.65 14.84
C MET A 488 5.73 -3.53 14.30
N ARG A 489 6.27 -2.67 13.41
CA ARG A 489 5.48 -1.61 12.81
C ARG A 489 4.33 -2.20 12.03
N ASP A 490 3.27 -1.45 11.94
CA ASP A 490 2.27 -1.54 10.90
C ASP A 490 2.71 -0.72 9.68
N THR A 491 2.18 -1.08 8.56
CA THR A 491 2.15 -0.27 7.35
C THR A 491 0.73 -0.32 6.82
N GLY A 492 0.32 0.69 6.09
CA GLY A 492 -1.05 0.81 5.61
C GLY A 492 -1.11 1.25 4.16
N GLY A 493 -2.34 1.44 3.67
CA GLY A 493 -2.65 1.89 2.33
C GLY A 493 -2.52 0.78 1.28
N THR A 494 -2.86 -0.47 1.64
CA THR A 494 -2.97 -1.59 0.70
C THR A 494 -3.72 -2.78 1.31
N ASP A 495 -4.10 -3.73 0.51
CA ASP A 495 -5.09 -4.79 0.70
C ASP A 495 -4.97 -5.66 1.96
N HIS A 496 -3.78 -5.78 2.56
CA HIS A 496 -3.64 -6.55 3.81
C HIS A 496 -4.40 -5.91 5.00
N GLU A 497 -4.69 -4.60 4.93
CA GLU A 497 -5.46 -3.89 5.95
C GLU A 497 -6.88 -4.41 6.05
N ALA A 498 -7.51 -4.79 4.93
CA ALA A 498 -8.85 -5.38 4.92
C ALA A 498 -8.91 -6.64 5.81
N PHE A 499 -7.92 -7.52 5.69
CA PHE A 499 -7.79 -8.74 6.50
C PHE A 499 -7.50 -8.43 7.96
N ASP A 500 -6.54 -7.56 8.21
CA ASP A 500 -6.15 -7.18 9.57
C ASP A 500 -7.29 -6.50 10.33
N SER A 501 -8.14 -5.75 9.64
CA SER A 501 -9.30 -5.05 10.21
C SER A 501 -10.31 -5.97 10.88
N VAL A 502 -10.38 -7.24 10.45
CA VAL A 502 -11.28 -8.27 11.03
C VAL A 502 -10.52 -9.33 11.84
N GLY A 503 -9.26 -9.04 12.22
CA GLY A 503 -8.44 -9.91 13.05
C GLY A 503 -7.90 -11.15 12.33
N VAL A 504 -7.86 -11.16 11.01
CA VAL A 504 -7.10 -12.10 10.19
C VAL A 504 -5.66 -11.60 10.10
N PRO A 505 -4.63 -12.44 10.35
CA PRO A 505 -3.25 -12.00 10.17
C PRO A 505 -2.98 -11.62 8.69
N GLY A 506 -2.93 -10.33 8.41
CA GLY A 506 -2.57 -9.75 7.11
C GLY A 506 -1.18 -9.13 7.21
N PHE A 507 -0.32 -9.38 6.22
CA PHE A 507 1.07 -8.95 6.26
C PHE A 507 1.50 -8.32 4.94
N GLN A 508 2.34 -7.28 5.03
CA GLN A 508 3.02 -6.66 3.90
C GLN A 508 4.52 -6.90 4.01
N PHE A 509 5.16 -7.25 2.88
CA PHE A 509 6.61 -7.40 2.85
C PHE A 509 7.32 -6.05 2.82
N ILE A 510 8.54 -6.00 3.39
CA ILE A 510 9.43 -4.85 3.29
C ILE A 510 10.22 -4.99 2.00
N GLN A 511 10.11 -4.04 1.08
CA GLN A 511 10.81 -4.02 -0.21
C GLN A 511 11.85 -2.91 -0.28
N ASP A 512 12.85 -3.07 -1.15
CA ASP A 512 13.68 -1.97 -1.60
C ASP A 512 12.80 -0.96 -2.35
N GLN A 513 12.93 0.32 -2.03
CA GLN A 513 12.05 1.36 -2.61
C GLN A 513 12.32 1.61 -4.09
N LEU A 514 13.56 1.41 -4.54
CA LEU A 514 14.01 1.81 -5.86
C LEU A 514 13.56 3.25 -6.19
N ASP A 515 12.92 3.47 -7.32
CA ASP A 515 12.36 4.78 -7.67
C ASP A 515 10.83 4.85 -7.51
N TYR A 516 10.21 3.89 -6.78
CA TYR A 516 8.77 3.80 -6.59
C TYR A 516 8.17 5.12 -6.10
N SER A 517 8.43 5.53 -4.85
CA SER A 517 7.89 6.78 -4.30
C SER A 517 8.45 8.05 -4.94
N ALA A 518 9.59 7.94 -5.64
CA ALA A 518 10.20 9.09 -6.28
C ALA A 518 9.61 9.38 -7.65
N ARG A 519 9.24 8.34 -8.41
CA ARG A 519 8.97 8.51 -9.84
C ARG A 519 7.84 7.67 -10.39
N THR A 520 7.67 6.38 -9.98
CA THR A 520 6.74 5.48 -10.67
C THR A 520 5.35 5.42 -10.05
N HIS A 521 5.22 5.49 -8.72
CA HIS A 521 3.95 5.42 -8.00
C HIS A 521 2.94 6.46 -8.51
N HIS A 522 1.86 5.99 -9.14
CA HIS A 522 0.79 6.77 -9.76
C HIS A 522 1.26 7.72 -10.88
N SER A 523 2.19 7.30 -11.72
CA SER A 523 2.73 8.22 -12.74
C SER A 523 2.87 7.59 -14.14
N ASN A 524 3.04 8.49 -15.14
CA ASN A 524 3.36 8.11 -16.51
C ASN A 524 4.72 7.43 -16.70
N GLN A 525 5.51 7.27 -15.62
CA GLN A 525 6.80 6.59 -15.62
C GLN A 525 6.67 5.12 -15.17
N ASP A 526 5.46 4.68 -14.81
CA ASP A 526 5.22 3.32 -14.32
C ASP A 526 5.05 2.32 -15.46
N THR A 527 6.16 2.00 -16.12
CA THR A 527 6.24 1.16 -17.31
C THR A 527 7.05 -0.12 -17.06
N TYR A 528 6.88 -1.09 -17.97
CA TYR A 528 7.56 -2.39 -17.92
C TYR A 528 9.07 -2.28 -17.69
N GLU A 529 9.75 -1.29 -18.29
CA GLU A 529 11.20 -1.09 -18.17
C GLU A 529 11.68 -0.73 -16.75
N ARG A 530 10.75 -0.41 -15.84
CA ARG A 530 11.07 -0.17 -14.42
C ARG A 530 11.18 -1.45 -13.62
N LEU A 531 10.64 -2.55 -14.12
CA LEU A 531 10.69 -3.84 -13.43
C LEU A 531 12.13 -4.37 -13.32
N GLN A 532 12.42 -4.99 -12.18
CA GLN A 532 13.71 -5.60 -11.91
C GLN A 532 13.53 -7.12 -11.83
N ALA A 533 13.84 -7.83 -12.90
CA ALA A 533 13.59 -9.27 -13.06
C ALA A 533 14.11 -10.13 -11.91
N ASP A 534 15.37 -9.92 -11.51
CA ASP A 534 16.00 -10.68 -10.43
C ASP A 534 15.36 -10.39 -9.06
N ASP A 535 14.90 -9.15 -8.85
CA ASP A 535 14.25 -8.75 -7.61
C ASP A 535 12.85 -9.35 -7.49
N LEU A 536 12.09 -9.37 -8.60
CA LEU A 536 10.76 -10.00 -8.65
C LEU A 536 10.85 -11.52 -8.50
N ALA A 537 11.82 -12.16 -9.12
CA ALA A 537 12.07 -13.59 -8.94
C ALA A 537 12.42 -13.91 -7.48
N GLN A 538 13.25 -13.07 -6.84
CA GLN A 538 13.57 -13.20 -5.41
C GLN A 538 12.33 -13.01 -4.54
N ALA A 539 11.49 -12.01 -4.84
CA ALA A 539 10.25 -11.76 -4.11
C ALA A 539 9.30 -12.97 -4.19
N ALA A 540 9.11 -13.54 -5.39
CA ALA A 540 8.29 -14.73 -5.59
C ALA A 540 8.80 -15.96 -4.80
N VAL A 541 10.12 -16.16 -4.74
CA VAL A 541 10.72 -17.23 -3.93
C VAL A 541 10.46 -17.03 -2.44
N VAL A 542 10.66 -15.81 -1.94
CA VAL A 542 10.43 -15.50 -0.52
C VAL A 542 8.97 -15.71 -0.16
N GLU A 543 8.07 -15.17 -0.94
CA GLU A 543 6.64 -15.25 -0.69
C GLU A 543 6.13 -16.70 -0.81
N ALA A 544 6.59 -17.46 -1.82
CA ALA A 544 6.26 -18.88 -1.96
C ALA A 544 6.69 -19.69 -0.73
N ILE A 545 7.84 -19.39 -0.12
CA ILE A 545 8.32 -20.03 1.11
C ILE A 545 7.43 -19.67 2.30
N PHE A 546 7.01 -18.42 2.45
CA PHE A 546 6.11 -18.02 3.53
C PHE A 546 4.73 -18.70 3.40
N VAL A 547 4.18 -18.72 2.20
CA VAL A 547 2.91 -19.38 1.87
C VAL A 547 3.02 -20.89 2.11
N TYR A 548 4.09 -21.53 1.60
CA TYR A 548 4.34 -22.96 1.81
C TYR A 548 4.43 -23.31 3.29
N ASN A 549 5.24 -22.61 4.06
CA ASN A 549 5.38 -22.87 5.50
C ASN A 549 4.04 -22.70 6.23
N THR A 550 3.28 -21.66 5.91
CA THR A 550 1.96 -21.42 6.51
C THR A 550 1.00 -22.57 6.18
N ALA A 551 1.02 -23.05 4.94
CA ALA A 551 0.16 -24.15 4.50
C ALA A 551 0.55 -25.48 5.16
N MET A 552 1.83 -25.70 5.49
CA MET A 552 2.37 -26.97 6.03
C MET A 552 2.38 -27.04 7.56
N ARG A 553 2.26 -25.92 8.29
CA ARG A 553 2.28 -25.90 9.76
C ARG A 553 1.18 -26.78 10.38
N ASP A 554 1.43 -27.31 11.58
CA ASP A 554 0.41 -28.01 12.36
C ASP A 554 -0.70 -27.05 12.82
N GLN A 555 -0.32 -25.86 13.25
CA GLN A 555 -1.24 -24.82 13.74
C GLN A 555 -1.30 -23.65 12.77
N MET A 556 -2.42 -22.96 12.72
CA MET A 556 -2.52 -21.66 12.06
C MET A 556 -1.52 -20.66 12.63
N LEU A 557 -1.25 -19.59 11.90
CA LEU A 557 -0.52 -18.46 12.44
C LEU A 557 -1.26 -17.88 13.65
N PRO A 558 -0.54 -17.54 14.74
CA PRO A 558 -1.16 -16.93 15.89
C PRO A 558 -1.70 -15.53 15.52
N ARG A 559 -2.82 -15.17 16.13
CA ARG A 559 -3.52 -13.91 15.92
C ARG A 559 -3.23 -12.93 17.05
N LYS A 560 -3.16 -11.67 16.73
CA LYS A 560 -3.25 -10.59 17.73
C LYS A 560 -4.68 -10.51 18.29
N PRO A 561 -4.89 -9.85 19.43
CA PRO A 561 -6.24 -9.57 19.91
C PRO A 561 -7.09 -8.88 18.84
N LEU A 562 -8.37 -9.24 18.78
CA LEU A 562 -9.29 -8.63 17.84
C LEU A 562 -9.32 -7.10 18.02
N PRO A 563 -9.24 -6.31 16.95
CA PRO A 563 -9.38 -4.86 17.05
C PRO A 563 -10.75 -4.46 17.64
N HIS A 564 -10.77 -3.34 18.32
CA HIS A 564 -11.99 -2.73 18.89
C HIS A 564 -12.15 -1.30 18.33
N PRO A 565 -12.48 -1.17 17.04
CA PRO A 565 -12.54 0.13 16.37
C PRO A 565 -13.57 1.06 17.00
N GLU A 566 -14.64 0.53 17.58
CA GLU A 566 -15.65 1.29 18.32
C GLU A 566 -15.14 1.97 19.61
N LEU A 567 -13.98 1.52 20.11
CA LEU A 567 -13.36 2.09 21.32
C LEU A 567 -12.26 3.12 21.03
N GLU A 568 -11.83 3.26 19.79
CA GLU A 568 -10.74 4.17 19.41
C GLU A 568 -11.07 5.63 19.71
N GLU A 569 -12.31 6.05 19.45
CA GLU A 569 -12.79 7.40 19.80
C GLU A 569 -12.75 7.65 21.32
N LEU A 570 -12.97 6.62 22.13
CA LEU A 570 -12.86 6.74 23.58
C LEU A 570 -11.39 6.85 24.04
N ARG A 571 -10.45 6.24 23.31
CA ARG A 571 -9.00 6.37 23.59
C ARG A 571 -8.46 7.74 23.22
N LYS A 572 -9.05 8.39 22.22
CA LYS A 572 -8.71 9.76 21.79
C LYS A 572 -9.30 10.83 22.70
N ALA A 573 -10.33 10.49 23.51
CA ALA A 573 -10.89 11.42 24.46
C ALA A 573 -9.86 11.77 25.54
N PRO A 574 -9.65 13.04 25.88
CA PRO A 574 -8.70 13.41 26.93
C PRO A 574 -9.09 12.74 28.23
N LEU A 575 -8.12 12.13 28.92
CA LEU A 575 -8.26 11.38 30.20
C LEU A 575 -8.92 12.15 31.36
N LYS A 576 -9.36 13.38 31.13
CA LYS A 576 -9.98 14.27 32.13
C LYS A 576 -11.26 13.68 32.79
N ASN A 577 -11.86 12.64 32.22
CA ASN A 577 -13.14 12.11 32.70
C ASN A 577 -13.08 10.66 33.23
N VAL A 578 -11.91 10.04 33.35
CA VAL A 578 -11.83 8.60 33.69
C VAL A 578 -11.37 8.33 35.14
N MET A 579 -10.87 9.34 35.88
CA MET A 579 -10.47 9.21 37.29
C MET A 579 -11.13 10.29 38.14
N PRO A 580 -12.11 9.95 38.99
CA PRO A 580 -12.51 10.86 40.06
C PRO A 580 -11.38 10.92 41.10
N GLY A 581 -10.63 12.02 41.13
CA GLY A 581 -9.64 12.26 42.19
C GLY A 581 -8.23 12.66 41.82
N ALA A 582 -7.89 12.85 40.54
CA ALA A 582 -6.61 13.43 40.15
C ALA A 582 -6.73 14.96 40.04
N GLU A 583 -6.34 15.68 41.08
CA GLU A 583 -6.16 17.13 41.00
C GLU A 583 -5.03 17.47 40.02
N ALA A 584 -5.30 18.37 39.11
CA ALA A 584 -4.33 18.85 38.11
C ALA A 584 -3.25 19.67 38.86
N VAL A 585 -2.00 19.26 38.74
CA VAL A 585 -0.86 20.10 39.08
C VAL A 585 -0.71 21.09 37.93
N GLU A 586 -1.09 22.33 38.12
CA GLU A 586 -0.75 23.44 37.23
C GLU A 586 0.75 23.71 37.32
N GLU A 587 1.48 23.45 36.25
CA GLU A 587 2.83 23.99 36.09
C GLU A 587 2.73 25.50 35.79
N GLU A 588 3.06 26.31 36.76
CA GLU A 588 3.32 27.74 36.56
C GLU A 588 4.52 27.93 35.63
N LYS A 589 4.26 28.56 34.50
CA LYS A 589 5.32 29.10 33.63
C LYS A 589 5.99 30.29 34.35
N LYS A 590 7.27 30.18 34.61
CA LYS A 590 8.19 31.30 34.80
C LYS A 590 9.20 31.35 33.64
#